data_4772e180f835f57e7bc7c8204c564698
#
_entry.id   4772e180f835f57e7bc7c8204c564698
#
_cell.length_a   1.000
_cell.length_b   1.000
_cell.length_c   1.000
_cell.angle_alpha   90.00
_cell.angle_beta   90.00
_cell.angle_gamma   90.00
#
_symmetry.space_group_name_H-M   'P 1'
#
loop_
_entity.id
_entity.type
_entity.pdbx_description
1 polymer ?
#
loop_
_entity_poly.entity_id
_entity_poly.type
_entity_poly.pdbx_seq_one_letter_code
_entity_poly.pdbx_strand_id
1 'polypeptide(L)'
;LLKTRYLIVIHAADGKSGRAIAAALKCANSHVSRTLDRWEALGEAGLIDRREDNGNAKADDAYVALVRWILAGTPQDHFHRRPTWTKAMLIETARQYSGVSVSKTTMGRVLKRIGARRGRAKPIAPCPWSTARKNKRMKLIRDLIDTLPADQAAVWTDEADIDLNPRIGADWTLSGDQRLVRTPGQNVKRYFAACLDARSDRVMWVRSQRKNSRLFIAMLQKLLKTYADKKLIHVILDNYCIHSSRQTRAWLAAHGQRLRLHFLPPYSPDDNRIERKVWREVHANVTVNHRCQDIDTLCGEVTAYLMKHNRAAALRVPEKRPAI
;
A
#
# COMPACT_ATOMS: atom_id res chain seq x y z
N LEU A 1 -9.43 4.72 39.89
CA LEU A 1 -9.16 5.86 40.81
C LEU A 1 -10.45 6.58 41.22
N LEU A 2 -11.29 7.03 40.29
CA LEU A 2 -12.54 7.77 40.61
C LEU A 2 -13.49 6.92 41.45
N LYS A 3 -13.76 5.66 41.06
CA LYS A 3 -14.57 4.70 41.82
C LYS A 3 -14.11 4.57 43.27
N THR A 4 -12.81 4.48 43.53
CA THR A 4 -12.26 4.36 44.87
C THR A 4 -12.54 5.61 45.72
N ARG A 5 -12.46 6.82 45.12
CA ARG A 5 -12.75 8.06 45.81
C ARG A 5 -14.23 8.17 46.21
N TYR A 6 -15.15 7.79 45.32
CA TYR A 6 -16.58 7.72 45.68
C TYR A 6 -16.85 6.73 46.80
N LEU A 7 -16.22 5.54 46.78
CA LEU A 7 -16.37 4.55 47.84
C LEU A 7 -15.83 5.05 49.17
N ILE A 8 -14.75 5.84 49.19
CA ILE A 8 -14.25 6.48 50.43
C ILE A 8 -15.32 7.38 51.03
N VAL A 9 -15.94 8.25 50.19
CA VAL A 9 -16.98 9.21 50.67
C VAL A 9 -18.20 8.43 51.18
N ILE A 10 -18.67 7.43 50.47
CA ILE A 10 -19.82 6.58 50.90
C ILE A 10 -19.55 5.92 52.23
N HIS A 11 -18.39 5.27 52.39
CA HIS A 11 -18.02 4.66 53.64
C HIS A 11 -17.83 5.63 54.79
N ALA A 12 -17.41 6.85 54.50
CA ALA A 12 -17.35 7.92 55.54
C ALA A 12 -18.75 8.35 55.96
N ALA A 13 -19.67 8.51 54.98
CA ALA A 13 -21.08 8.80 55.26
C ALA A 13 -21.76 7.67 56.09
N ASP A 14 -21.35 6.42 55.95
CA ASP A 14 -21.77 5.27 56.77
C ASP A 14 -21.13 5.29 58.19
N GLY A 15 -20.40 6.35 58.58
CA GLY A 15 -19.79 6.49 59.89
C GLY A 15 -18.52 5.66 60.11
N LYS A 16 -17.90 5.08 59.09
CA LYS A 16 -16.66 4.28 59.23
C LYS A 16 -15.45 5.18 59.48
N SER A 17 -14.56 4.77 60.36
CA SER A 17 -13.30 5.48 60.60
C SER A 17 -12.35 5.40 59.39
N GLY A 18 -11.51 6.41 59.19
CA GLY A 18 -10.54 6.46 58.09
C GLY A 18 -9.65 5.20 57.99
N ARG A 19 -9.25 4.63 59.13
CA ARG A 19 -8.48 3.38 59.16
C ARG A 19 -9.30 2.17 58.69
N ALA A 20 -10.59 2.09 59.06
CA ALA A 20 -11.48 1.03 58.61
C ALA A 20 -11.73 1.14 57.08
N ILE A 21 -11.88 2.36 56.55
CA ILE A 21 -12.05 2.62 55.11
C ILE A 21 -10.77 2.21 54.35
N ALA A 22 -9.60 2.62 54.86
CA ALA A 22 -8.32 2.29 54.26
C ALA A 22 -8.09 0.77 54.15
N ALA A 23 -8.45 0.03 55.24
CA ALA A 23 -8.36 -1.41 55.26
C ALA A 23 -9.36 -2.07 54.30
N ALA A 24 -10.61 -1.63 54.25
CA ALA A 24 -11.66 -2.18 53.41
C ALA A 24 -11.36 -1.96 51.90
N LEU A 25 -10.83 -0.79 51.55
CA LEU A 25 -10.52 -0.44 50.17
C LEU A 25 -9.08 -0.74 49.76
N LYS A 26 -8.29 -1.35 50.66
CA LYS A 26 -6.85 -1.68 50.42
C LYS A 26 -6.05 -0.50 49.92
N CYS A 27 -6.22 0.68 50.51
CA CYS A 27 -5.51 1.90 50.14
C CYS A 27 -4.82 2.56 51.36
N ALA A 28 -3.93 3.51 51.12
CA ALA A 28 -3.25 4.21 52.21
C ALA A 28 -4.22 5.14 52.97
N ASN A 29 -4.10 5.20 54.31
CA ASN A 29 -4.92 6.11 55.12
C ASN A 29 -4.80 7.57 54.72
N SER A 30 -3.59 8.02 54.29
CA SER A 30 -3.37 9.34 53.72
C SER A 30 -4.15 9.61 52.41
N HIS A 31 -4.51 8.57 51.68
CA HIS A 31 -5.37 8.70 50.49
C HIS A 31 -6.84 8.94 50.93
N VAL A 32 -7.28 8.27 51.97
CA VAL A 32 -8.63 8.46 52.55
C VAL A 32 -8.76 9.89 53.06
N SER A 33 -7.85 10.32 53.95
CA SER A 33 -7.88 11.71 54.51
C SER A 33 -7.92 12.75 53.40
N ARG A 34 -6.94 12.74 52.50
CA ARG A 34 -6.92 13.70 51.38
C ARG A 34 -8.14 13.67 50.47
N THR A 35 -8.83 12.55 50.37
CA THR A 35 -10.04 12.43 49.57
C THR A 35 -11.21 13.09 50.29
N LEU A 36 -11.33 12.89 51.62
CA LEU A 36 -12.36 13.49 52.44
C LEU A 36 -12.17 15.02 52.56
N ASP A 37 -10.93 15.47 52.80
CA ASP A 37 -10.61 16.90 52.82
C ASP A 37 -11.03 17.64 51.53
N ARG A 38 -10.79 16.96 50.38
CA ARG A 38 -11.20 17.49 49.06
C ARG A 38 -12.72 17.46 48.87
N TRP A 39 -13.38 16.44 49.40
CA TRP A 39 -14.84 16.33 49.36
C TRP A 39 -15.48 17.42 50.20
N GLU A 40 -14.98 17.66 51.41
CA GLU A 40 -15.46 18.76 52.27
C GLU A 40 -15.25 20.13 51.64
N ALA A 41 -14.11 20.37 51.02
CA ALA A 41 -13.79 21.64 50.41
C ALA A 41 -14.50 21.92 49.06
N LEU A 42 -14.73 20.93 48.23
CA LEU A 42 -15.13 21.09 46.82
C LEU A 42 -16.32 20.20 46.41
N GLY A 43 -16.87 19.42 47.30
CA GLY A 43 -17.92 18.44 46.99
C GLY A 43 -17.47 17.41 45.94
N GLU A 44 -18.37 17.08 45.05
CA GLU A 44 -18.11 16.10 43.97
C GLU A 44 -16.94 16.53 43.06
N ALA A 45 -16.76 17.84 42.81
CA ALA A 45 -15.64 18.37 42.01
C ALA A 45 -14.26 18.05 42.62
N GLY A 46 -14.18 17.83 43.94
CA GLY A 46 -12.96 17.40 44.64
C GLY A 46 -12.53 15.97 44.36
N LEU A 47 -13.45 15.12 43.89
CA LEU A 47 -13.20 13.72 43.55
C LEU A 47 -12.64 13.55 42.14
N ILE A 48 -12.84 14.53 41.25
CA ILE A 48 -12.39 14.49 39.88
C ILE A 48 -10.85 14.60 39.86
N ASP A 49 -10.21 13.86 38.96
CA ASP A 49 -8.75 13.92 38.76
C ASP A 49 -8.41 15.12 37.88
N ARG A 50 -7.87 16.16 38.51
CA ARG A 50 -7.44 17.39 37.81
C ARG A 50 -5.97 17.34 37.36
N ARG A 51 -5.35 16.17 37.25
CA ARG A 51 -3.97 16.07 36.79
C ARG A 51 -3.79 16.59 35.37
N GLU A 52 -4.86 16.59 34.57
CA GLU A 52 -4.86 17.14 33.20
C GLU A 52 -4.83 18.68 33.22
N ASP A 53 -5.33 19.31 34.29
CA ASP A 53 -5.36 20.79 34.48
C ASP A 53 -4.05 21.34 35.07
N ASN A 54 -3.15 20.46 35.54
CA ASN A 54 -1.90 20.87 36.19
C ASN A 54 -0.82 21.26 35.17
N GLY A 55 -0.86 22.51 34.72
CA GLY A 55 0.18 23.18 33.91
C GLY A 55 -0.12 23.23 32.42
N ASN A 56 0.45 24.21 31.77
CA ASN A 56 0.39 24.36 30.31
C ASN A 56 1.08 23.16 29.64
N ALA A 57 0.33 22.39 28.85
CA ALA A 57 0.87 21.30 28.09
C ALA A 57 1.93 21.84 27.12
N LYS A 58 3.22 21.42 27.29
CA LYS A 58 4.30 21.81 26.37
C LYS A 58 4.02 21.50 24.90
N ALA A 59 3.11 20.57 24.62
CA ALA A 59 2.63 20.22 23.30
C ALA A 59 1.18 20.68 23.15
N ASP A 60 0.98 21.96 23.13
CA ASP A 60 -0.31 22.62 22.85
C ASP A 60 -0.75 22.45 21.38
N ASP A 61 -1.86 23.04 21.01
CA ASP A 61 -2.41 22.95 19.66
C ASP A 61 -1.48 23.60 18.61
N ALA A 62 -0.78 24.68 18.99
CA ALA A 62 0.20 25.33 18.11
C ALA A 62 1.39 24.42 17.84
N TYR A 63 1.91 23.73 18.87
CA TYR A 63 2.98 22.74 18.72
C TYR A 63 2.54 21.55 17.87
N VAL A 64 1.32 21.07 18.04
CA VAL A 64 0.74 19.98 17.23
C VAL A 64 0.62 20.40 15.76
N ALA A 65 0.16 21.60 15.48
CA ALA A 65 0.08 22.16 14.13
C ALA A 65 1.48 22.29 13.48
N LEU A 66 2.47 22.77 14.24
CA LEU A 66 3.86 22.86 13.81
C LEU A 66 4.42 21.48 13.41
N VAL A 67 4.23 20.45 14.25
CA VAL A 67 4.71 19.10 13.94
C VAL A 67 4.00 18.54 12.69
N ARG A 68 2.73 18.84 12.49
CA ARG A 68 2.01 18.46 11.27
C ARG A 68 2.63 19.11 10.03
N TRP A 69 2.95 20.40 10.12
CA TRP A 69 3.60 21.13 9.03
C TRP A 69 5.00 20.58 8.73
N ILE A 70 5.83 20.31 9.75
CA ILE A 70 7.15 19.70 9.58
C ILE A 70 7.05 18.33 8.86
N LEU A 71 6.07 17.51 9.22
CA LEU A 71 5.86 16.20 8.60
C LEU A 71 5.33 16.26 7.17
N ALA A 72 4.76 17.36 6.72
CA ALA A 72 4.37 17.54 5.32
C ALA A 72 5.58 17.69 4.39
N GLY A 73 6.73 18.11 4.93
CA GLY A 73 8.00 18.19 4.23
C GLY A 73 8.90 16.96 4.48
N THR A 74 10.08 17.00 3.88
CA THR A 74 11.13 16.01 4.06
C THR A 74 12.15 16.45 5.13
N PRO A 75 12.91 15.54 5.75
CA PRO A 75 13.98 15.93 6.66
C PRO A 75 15.02 16.88 6.04
N GLN A 76 15.30 16.74 4.74
CA GLN A 76 16.25 17.57 4.01
C GLN A 76 15.79 19.03 3.90
N ASP A 77 14.48 19.29 3.85
CA ASP A 77 13.90 20.65 3.84
C ASP A 77 14.19 21.38 5.16
N HIS A 78 14.58 20.61 6.21
CA HIS A 78 14.94 21.10 7.53
C HIS A 78 16.41 20.82 7.86
N PHE A 79 17.28 20.77 6.86
CA PHE A 79 18.74 20.62 6.95
C PHE A 79 19.25 19.31 7.56
N HIS A 80 18.44 18.28 7.65
CA HIS A 80 18.88 16.96 8.08
C HIS A 80 19.44 16.17 6.89
N ARG A 81 20.56 15.47 7.10
CA ARG A 81 21.17 14.59 6.08
C ARG A 81 20.38 13.29 5.88
N ARG A 82 19.72 12.80 6.92
CA ARG A 82 18.94 11.56 6.87
C ARG A 82 17.64 11.76 6.07
N PRO A 83 17.30 10.84 5.12
CA PRO A 83 16.12 11.02 4.25
C PRO A 83 14.79 10.61 4.91
N THR A 84 14.80 10.09 6.15
CA THR A 84 13.59 9.61 6.84
C THR A 84 13.50 10.19 8.25
N TRP A 85 12.32 10.65 8.61
CA TRP A 85 12.04 11.21 9.93
C TRP A 85 12.26 10.21 11.07
N THR A 86 12.87 10.69 12.14
CA THR A 86 12.87 10.04 13.46
C THR A 86 12.21 10.96 14.47
N LYS A 87 11.72 10.38 15.60
CA LYS A 87 11.19 11.21 16.69
C LYS A 87 12.19 12.23 17.22
N ALA A 88 13.47 11.86 17.27
CA ALA A 88 14.51 12.78 17.73
C ALA A 88 14.69 13.98 16.79
N MET A 89 14.69 13.75 15.48
CA MET A 89 14.76 14.82 14.47
C MET A 89 13.52 15.73 14.55
N LEU A 90 12.33 15.15 14.67
CA LEU A 90 11.09 15.93 14.82
C LEU A 90 11.10 16.81 16.07
N ILE A 91 11.63 16.30 17.21
CA ILE A 91 11.79 17.08 18.45
C ILE A 91 12.77 18.23 18.23
N GLU A 92 13.91 17.94 17.62
CA GLU A 92 14.94 18.94 17.37
C GLU A 92 14.46 20.03 16.41
N THR A 93 13.85 19.63 15.28
CA THR A 93 13.27 20.58 14.32
C THR A 93 12.17 21.42 14.96
N ALA A 94 11.23 20.82 15.70
CA ALA A 94 10.18 21.54 16.38
C ALA A 94 10.74 22.52 17.43
N ARG A 95 11.81 22.13 18.15
CA ARG A 95 12.52 23.01 19.10
C ARG A 95 13.14 24.22 18.40
N GLN A 96 13.73 24.03 17.22
CA GLN A 96 14.31 25.15 16.45
C GLN A 96 13.25 26.19 16.06
N TYR A 97 12.04 25.76 15.72
CA TYR A 97 10.95 26.67 15.31
C TYR A 97 10.15 27.26 16.48
N SER A 98 9.95 26.51 17.56
CA SER A 98 9.06 26.93 18.68
C SER A 98 9.78 27.26 19.98
N GLY A 99 11.07 26.95 20.09
CA GLY A 99 11.82 26.99 21.36
C GLY A 99 11.42 25.88 22.36
N VAL A 100 10.37 25.11 22.08
CA VAL A 100 9.79 24.09 22.98
C VAL A 100 10.41 22.71 22.71
N SER A 101 11.02 22.13 23.75
CA SER A 101 11.51 20.73 23.69
C SER A 101 10.59 19.80 24.46
N VAL A 102 10.24 18.69 23.84
CA VAL A 102 9.39 17.64 24.42
C VAL A 102 10.11 16.29 24.50
N SER A 103 9.60 15.39 25.34
CA SER A 103 10.14 14.02 25.41
C SER A 103 9.75 13.19 24.17
N LYS A 104 10.50 12.11 23.90
CA LYS A 104 10.13 11.13 22.85
C LYS A 104 8.74 10.54 23.04
N THR A 105 8.30 10.38 24.30
CA THR A 105 6.95 9.90 24.65
C THR A 105 5.90 10.94 24.27
N THR A 106 6.13 12.20 24.62
CA THR A 106 5.24 13.31 24.26
C THR A 106 5.13 13.47 22.75
N MET A 107 6.27 13.43 22.01
CA MET A 107 6.25 13.42 20.56
C MET A 107 5.46 12.24 19.99
N GLY A 108 5.54 11.06 20.62
CA GLY A 108 4.73 9.91 20.24
C GLY A 108 3.21 10.16 20.39
N ARG A 109 2.79 10.88 21.45
CA ARG A 109 1.39 11.29 21.64
C ARG A 109 0.96 12.32 20.60
N VAL A 110 1.81 13.29 20.30
CA VAL A 110 1.57 14.29 19.24
C VAL A 110 1.39 13.59 17.89
N LEU A 111 2.29 12.67 17.51
CA LEU A 111 2.19 11.89 16.28
C LEU A 111 0.88 11.10 16.20
N LYS A 112 0.47 10.46 17.30
CA LYS A 112 -0.82 9.76 17.37
C LYS A 112 -2.01 10.73 17.20
N ARG A 113 -1.96 11.90 17.83
CA ARG A 113 -3.01 12.94 17.76
C ARG A 113 -3.20 13.47 16.35
N ILE A 114 -2.13 13.65 15.57
CA ILE A 114 -2.20 14.09 14.16
C ILE A 114 -2.49 12.96 13.18
N GLY A 115 -2.67 11.71 13.67
CA GLY A 115 -2.90 10.54 12.82
C GLY A 115 -1.65 10.05 12.07
N ALA A 116 -0.45 10.47 12.47
CA ALA A 116 0.77 10.05 11.83
C ALA A 116 1.09 8.58 12.14
N ARG A 117 1.47 7.82 11.10
CA ARG A 117 1.88 6.42 11.20
C ARG A 117 3.17 6.16 10.44
N ARG A 118 3.95 5.19 10.88
CA ARG A 118 5.06 4.69 10.08
C ARG A 118 4.51 3.78 8.99
N GLY A 119 4.81 4.13 7.75
CA GLY A 119 4.43 3.34 6.58
C GLY A 119 5.64 3.08 5.68
N ARG A 120 5.52 2.09 4.81
CA ARG A 120 6.51 1.86 3.75
C ARG A 120 6.27 2.90 2.65
N ALA A 121 7.31 3.64 2.27
CA ALA A 121 7.25 4.57 1.15
C ALA A 121 6.98 3.81 -0.17
N LYS A 122 6.13 4.37 -1.02
CA LYS A 122 5.89 3.89 -2.38
C LYS A 122 6.84 4.64 -3.32
N PRO A 123 7.66 3.96 -4.13
CA PRO A 123 8.46 4.64 -5.15
C PRO A 123 7.53 5.23 -6.21
N ILE A 124 7.74 6.47 -6.56
CA ILE A 124 7.00 7.18 -7.60
C ILE A 124 8.00 7.72 -8.62
N ALA A 125 7.86 7.31 -9.87
CA ALA A 125 8.50 7.99 -10.99
C ALA A 125 7.47 8.97 -11.57
N PRO A 126 7.70 10.29 -11.52
CA PRO A 126 6.75 11.25 -12.03
C PRO A 126 6.61 11.13 -13.54
N CYS A 127 5.38 11.14 -14.04
CA CYS A 127 5.12 11.18 -15.47
C CYS A 127 5.60 12.52 -16.02
N PRO A 128 6.44 12.56 -17.09
CA PRO A 128 6.94 13.81 -17.67
C PRO A 128 5.85 14.57 -18.45
N TRP A 129 4.68 13.96 -18.66
CA TRP A 129 3.56 14.62 -19.34
C TRP A 129 2.73 15.44 -18.37
N SER A 130 2.14 16.54 -18.86
CA SER A 130 1.13 17.27 -18.11
C SER A 130 -0.09 16.38 -17.82
N THR A 131 -0.78 16.66 -16.74
CA THR A 131 -2.01 15.93 -16.35
C THR A 131 -3.06 15.95 -17.47
N ALA A 132 -3.23 17.08 -18.16
CA ALA A 132 -4.15 17.22 -19.28
C ALA A 132 -3.78 16.27 -20.45
N ARG A 133 -2.49 16.19 -20.82
CA ARG A 133 -1.99 15.28 -21.85
C ARG A 133 -2.18 13.82 -21.46
N LYS A 134 -1.86 13.47 -20.20
CA LYS A 134 -2.07 12.13 -19.65
C LYS A 134 -3.55 11.75 -19.73
N ASN A 135 -4.44 12.59 -19.24
CA ASN A 135 -5.88 12.35 -19.23
C ASN A 135 -6.46 12.20 -20.63
N LYS A 136 -6.03 13.06 -21.58
CA LYS A 136 -6.42 12.95 -22.99
C LYS A 136 -6.02 11.59 -23.58
N ARG A 137 -4.79 11.12 -23.33
CA ARG A 137 -4.31 9.81 -23.82
C ARG A 137 -5.13 8.66 -23.22
N MET A 138 -5.37 8.70 -21.91
CA MET A 138 -6.15 7.66 -21.24
C MET A 138 -7.61 7.65 -21.68
N LYS A 139 -8.19 8.82 -21.98
CA LYS A 139 -9.53 8.91 -22.56
C LYS A 139 -9.57 8.21 -23.91
N LEU A 140 -8.65 8.52 -24.83
CA LEU A 140 -8.57 7.87 -26.15
C LEU A 140 -8.49 6.33 -26.05
N ILE A 141 -7.75 5.80 -25.07
CA ILE A 141 -7.63 4.35 -24.87
C ILE A 141 -8.96 3.78 -24.34
N ARG A 142 -9.65 4.48 -23.44
CA ARG A 142 -10.96 4.06 -22.92
C ARG A 142 -12.01 4.08 -24.04
N ASP A 143 -12.10 5.18 -24.77
CA ASP A 143 -13.03 5.34 -25.88
C ASP A 143 -12.82 4.23 -26.93
N LEU A 144 -11.56 3.90 -27.26
CA LEU A 144 -11.22 2.78 -28.14
C LEU A 144 -11.77 1.44 -27.63
N ILE A 145 -11.63 1.16 -26.33
CA ILE A 145 -12.11 -0.10 -25.76
C ILE A 145 -13.65 -0.12 -25.72
N ASP A 146 -14.26 1.01 -25.37
CA ASP A 146 -15.72 1.11 -25.21
C ASP A 146 -16.45 1.02 -26.54
N THR A 147 -15.84 1.50 -27.64
CA THR A 147 -16.38 1.46 -29.01
C THR A 147 -15.79 0.35 -29.87
N LEU A 148 -15.06 -0.63 -29.28
CA LEU A 148 -14.34 -1.65 -30.03
C LEU A 148 -15.30 -2.50 -30.89
N PRO A 149 -15.11 -2.60 -32.23
CA PRO A 149 -15.92 -3.43 -33.11
C PRO A 149 -15.80 -4.92 -32.81
N ALA A 150 -16.80 -5.71 -33.16
CA ALA A 150 -16.81 -7.15 -32.89
C ALA A 150 -15.71 -7.91 -33.63
N ASP A 151 -15.32 -7.43 -34.82
CA ASP A 151 -14.27 -7.99 -35.65
C ASP A 151 -12.85 -7.52 -35.24
N GLN A 152 -12.72 -6.79 -34.14
CA GLN A 152 -11.46 -6.31 -33.56
C GLN A 152 -11.27 -6.80 -32.12
N ALA A 153 -10.03 -6.89 -31.70
CA ALA A 153 -9.65 -7.23 -30.33
C ALA A 153 -8.80 -6.11 -29.69
N ALA A 154 -8.88 -5.95 -28.38
CA ALA A 154 -8.00 -5.08 -27.63
C ALA A 154 -7.44 -5.82 -26.43
N VAL A 155 -6.13 -5.70 -26.21
CA VAL A 155 -5.42 -6.36 -25.10
C VAL A 155 -4.49 -5.39 -24.38
N TRP A 156 -4.38 -5.55 -23.08
CA TRP A 156 -3.36 -4.90 -22.25
C TRP A 156 -2.17 -5.84 -22.11
N THR A 157 -0.97 -5.38 -22.39
CA THR A 157 0.22 -6.24 -22.27
C THR A 157 1.25 -5.67 -21.32
N ASP A 158 2.01 -6.57 -20.70
CA ASP A 158 3.10 -6.25 -19.80
C ASP A 158 3.99 -7.49 -19.55
N GLU A 159 5.20 -7.27 -19.01
CA GLU A 159 6.13 -8.32 -18.64
C GLU A 159 6.42 -8.31 -17.15
N ALA A 160 6.26 -9.47 -16.52
CA ALA A 160 6.61 -9.70 -15.13
C ALA A 160 7.89 -10.50 -14.97
N ASP A 161 8.70 -10.07 -14.00
CA ASP A 161 9.87 -10.79 -13.53
C ASP A 161 9.45 -11.74 -12.40
N ILE A 162 9.66 -13.05 -12.61
CA ILE A 162 9.49 -14.08 -11.60
C ILE A 162 10.87 -14.46 -11.09
N ASP A 163 11.15 -14.09 -9.85
CA ASP A 163 12.43 -14.31 -9.17
C ASP A 163 12.30 -15.50 -8.23
N LEU A 164 13.28 -16.40 -8.26
CA LEU A 164 13.34 -17.55 -7.35
C LEU A 164 13.49 -17.12 -5.89
N ASN A 165 14.12 -15.97 -5.63
CA ASN A 165 14.11 -15.41 -4.30
C ASN A 165 12.74 -14.79 -4.01
N PRO A 166 12.03 -15.20 -2.95
CA PRO A 166 10.68 -14.73 -2.67
C PRO A 166 10.63 -13.22 -2.39
N ARG A 167 9.60 -12.58 -2.86
CA ARG A 167 9.25 -11.24 -2.38
C ARG A 167 8.79 -11.36 -0.93
N ILE A 168 9.40 -10.61 -0.02
CA ILE A 168 9.02 -10.65 1.39
C ILE A 168 7.82 -9.74 1.62
N GLY A 169 6.74 -10.32 2.11
CA GLY A 169 5.49 -9.65 2.47
C GLY A 169 5.12 -9.85 3.94
N ALA A 170 4.11 -9.10 4.39
CA ALA A 170 3.53 -9.30 5.71
C ALA A 170 2.81 -10.66 5.80
N ASP A 171 2.88 -11.28 6.97
CA ASP A 171 2.18 -12.52 7.29
C ASP A 171 1.69 -12.47 8.73
N TRP A 172 0.70 -13.29 9.07
CA TRP A 172 0.22 -13.42 10.45
C TRP A 172 1.15 -14.30 11.26
N THR A 173 1.59 -13.78 12.41
CA THR A 173 2.43 -14.50 13.38
C THR A 173 1.93 -14.24 14.79
N LEU A 174 2.28 -15.11 15.75
CA LEU A 174 2.02 -14.84 17.15
C LEU A 174 2.86 -13.65 17.64
N SER A 175 2.38 -12.98 18.68
CA SER A 175 3.12 -11.87 19.28
C SER A 175 4.46 -12.36 19.84
N GLY A 176 5.54 -11.70 19.44
CA GLY A 176 6.91 -12.11 19.81
C GLY A 176 7.60 -12.99 18.77
N ASP A 177 6.86 -13.60 17.83
CA ASP A 177 7.43 -14.42 16.77
C ASP A 177 7.71 -13.60 15.50
N GLN A 178 8.67 -14.09 14.72
CA GLN A 178 8.97 -13.57 13.39
C GLN A 178 8.86 -14.68 12.36
N ARG A 179 8.06 -14.45 11.31
CA ARG A 179 7.98 -15.39 10.19
C ARG A 179 9.30 -15.40 9.42
N LEU A 180 9.92 -16.57 9.33
CA LEU A 180 11.12 -16.79 8.53
C LEU A 180 10.73 -17.39 7.18
N VAL A 181 11.18 -16.77 6.10
CA VAL A 181 11.02 -17.25 4.72
C VAL A 181 12.38 -17.71 4.21
N ARG A 182 12.51 -19.01 3.95
CA ARG A 182 13.73 -19.57 3.36
C ARG A 182 13.91 -19.03 1.95
N THR A 183 15.08 -18.49 1.69
CA THR A 183 15.44 -17.90 0.41
C THR A 183 16.53 -18.78 -0.21
N PRO A 184 16.36 -19.30 -1.44
CA PRO A 184 17.37 -20.13 -2.08
C PRO A 184 18.73 -19.44 -2.28
N GLY A 185 18.76 -18.10 -2.23
CA GLY A 185 20.01 -17.33 -2.37
C GLY A 185 20.55 -17.30 -3.80
N GLN A 186 19.80 -17.79 -4.76
CA GLN A 186 20.19 -17.85 -6.16
C GLN A 186 19.47 -16.76 -6.95
N ASN A 187 20.20 -15.94 -7.70
CA ASN A 187 19.61 -14.92 -8.57
C ASN A 187 19.13 -15.53 -9.89
N VAL A 188 18.15 -16.43 -9.80
CA VAL A 188 17.55 -17.09 -10.97
C VAL A 188 16.18 -16.46 -11.25
N LYS A 189 15.97 -16.03 -12.49
CA LYS A 189 14.72 -15.40 -12.93
C LYS A 189 14.16 -16.03 -14.17
N ARG A 190 12.84 -15.91 -14.33
CA ARG A 190 12.12 -16.13 -15.58
C ARG A 190 11.22 -14.94 -15.85
N TYR A 191 10.92 -14.71 -17.09
CA TYR A 191 10.13 -13.58 -17.54
C TYR A 191 8.87 -14.07 -18.23
N PHE A 192 7.75 -13.53 -17.81
CA PHE A 192 6.46 -13.77 -18.44
C PHE A 192 6.05 -12.50 -19.19
N ALA A 193 5.80 -12.60 -20.48
CA ALA A 193 5.02 -11.59 -21.18
C ALA A 193 3.58 -12.08 -21.24
N ALA A 194 2.64 -11.23 -20.83
CA ALA A 194 1.23 -11.59 -20.84
C ALA A 194 0.36 -10.50 -21.45
N CYS A 195 -0.80 -10.91 -21.94
CA CYS A 195 -1.84 -10.03 -22.43
C CYS A 195 -3.16 -10.34 -21.74
N LEU A 196 -3.85 -9.31 -21.28
CA LEU A 196 -5.19 -9.36 -20.72
C LEU A 196 -6.17 -8.85 -21.76
N ASP A 197 -7.09 -9.70 -22.21
CA ASP A 197 -8.16 -9.31 -23.12
C ASP A 197 -9.10 -8.28 -22.46
N ALA A 198 -9.39 -7.19 -23.16
CA ALA A 198 -10.15 -6.08 -22.60
C ALA A 198 -11.63 -6.39 -22.37
N ARG A 199 -12.21 -7.34 -23.11
CA ARG A 199 -13.61 -7.76 -23.02
C ARG A 199 -13.83 -8.93 -22.07
N SER A 200 -13.03 -9.99 -22.25
CA SER A 200 -13.24 -11.26 -21.57
C SER A 200 -12.43 -11.40 -20.27
N ASP A 201 -11.50 -10.48 -19.98
CA ASP A 201 -10.51 -10.59 -18.89
C ASP A 201 -9.66 -11.89 -18.96
N ARG A 202 -9.65 -12.61 -20.09
CA ARG A 202 -8.77 -13.77 -20.29
C ARG A 202 -7.33 -13.33 -20.45
N VAL A 203 -6.42 -14.08 -19.84
CA VAL A 203 -4.98 -13.83 -19.89
C VAL A 203 -4.33 -14.86 -20.82
N MET A 204 -3.48 -14.37 -21.72
CA MET A 204 -2.57 -15.16 -22.54
C MET A 204 -1.14 -14.83 -22.13
N TRP A 205 -0.25 -15.78 -22.12
CA TRP A 205 1.14 -15.55 -21.72
C TRP A 205 2.12 -16.43 -22.50
N VAL A 206 3.36 -15.96 -22.54
CA VAL A 206 4.56 -16.68 -22.95
C VAL A 206 5.63 -16.50 -21.90
N ARG A 207 6.58 -17.42 -21.78
CA ARG A 207 7.70 -17.32 -20.84
C ARG A 207 9.04 -17.41 -21.55
N SER A 208 10.08 -16.78 -20.97
CA SER A 208 11.44 -16.82 -21.46
C SER A 208 12.45 -16.72 -20.31
N GLN A 209 13.70 -17.08 -20.60
CA GLN A 209 14.83 -16.85 -19.70
C GLN A 209 15.33 -15.41 -19.72
N ARG A 210 14.93 -14.58 -20.70
CA ARG A 210 15.39 -13.21 -20.87
C ARG A 210 14.22 -12.28 -21.21
N LYS A 211 14.20 -11.11 -20.59
CA LYS A 211 13.28 -10.00 -20.92
C LYS A 211 13.88 -9.21 -22.06
N ASN A 212 13.50 -9.52 -23.26
CA ASN A 212 14.04 -8.89 -24.47
C ASN A 212 12.97 -8.86 -25.58
N SER A 213 13.33 -8.26 -26.71
CA SER A 213 12.43 -8.12 -27.86
C SER A 213 11.89 -9.44 -28.40
N ARG A 214 12.66 -10.56 -28.27
CA ARG A 214 12.20 -11.90 -28.69
C ARG A 214 11.02 -12.37 -27.86
N LEU A 215 11.03 -12.11 -26.53
CA LEU A 215 9.92 -12.43 -25.64
C LEU A 215 8.66 -11.65 -26.05
N PHE A 216 8.79 -10.35 -26.30
CA PHE A 216 7.66 -9.52 -26.74
C PHE A 216 7.14 -9.97 -28.12
N ILE A 217 8.02 -10.23 -29.10
CA ILE A 217 7.63 -10.74 -30.41
C ILE A 217 6.90 -12.08 -30.30
N ALA A 218 7.38 -13.00 -29.46
CA ALA A 218 6.69 -14.27 -29.20
C ALA A 218 5.27 -14.05 -28.65
N MET A 219 5.06 -13.04 -27.81
CA MET A 219 3.73 -12.66 -27.33
C MET A 219 2.85 -12.15 -28.47
N LEU A 220 3.38 -11.27 -29.34
CA LEU A 220 2.66 -10.76 -30.51
C LEU A 220 2.29 -11.88 -31.50
N GLN A 221 3.18 -12.84 -31.72
CA GLN A 221 2.90 -14.04 -32.52
C GLN A 221 1.76 -14.87 -31.94
N LYS A 222 1.75 -15.03 -30.61
CA LYS A 222 0.66 -15.73 -29.90
C LYS A 222 -0.66 -14.97 -30.06
N LEU A 223 -0.67 -13.63 -29.98
CA LEU A 223 -1.86 -12.82 -30.23
C LEU A 223 -2.41 -13.02 -31.64
N LEU A 224 -1.55 -12.98 -32.66
CA LEU A 224 -1.97 -13.19 -34.05
C LEU A 224 -2.61 -14.55 -34.29
N LYS A 225 -2.11 -15.60 -33.60
CA LYS A 225 -2.70 -16.94 -33.64
C LYS A 225 -4.03 -17.02 -32.91
N THR A 226 -4.09 -16.43 -31.69
CA THR A 226 -5.28 -16.50 -30.84
C THR A 226 -6.45 -15.72 -31.45
N TYR A 227 -6.19 -14.60 -32.09
CA TYR A 227 -7.17 -13.74 -32.75
C TYR A 227 -7.09 -13.85 -34.29
N ALA A 228 -7.00 -15.08 -34.78
CA ALA A 228 -6.90 -15.33 -36.22
C ALA A 228 -8.12 -14.78 -37.00
N ASP A 229 -9.29 -14.79 -36.36
CA ASP A 229 -10.58 -14.30 -36.86
C ASP A 229 -10.74 -12.77 -36.83
N LYS A 230 -9.87 -12.03 -36.11
CA LYS A 230 -9.99 -10.58 -35.96
C LYS A 230 -9.23 -9.84 -37.04
N LYS A 231 -9.85 -8.82 -37.60
CA LYS A 231 -9.23 -7.93 -38.61
C LYS A 231 -8.09 -7.10 -38.02
N LEU A 232 -8.26 -6.65 -36.76
CA LEU A 232 -7.31 -5.79 -36.10
C LEU A 232 -7.20 -6.11 -34.63
N ILE A 233 -5.98 -6.07 -34.08
CA ILE A 233 -5.67 -6.29 -32.66
C ILE A 233 -5.00 -5.03 -32.12
N HIS A 234 -5.63 -4.36 -31.19
CA HIS A 234 -5.09 -3.22 -30.47
C HIS A 234 -4.31 -3.71 -29.25
N VAL A 235 -3.02 -3.39 -29.19
CA VAL A 235 -2.12 -3.78 -28.10
C VAL A 235 -1.79 -2.53 -27.28
N ILE A 236 -2.27 -2.49 -26.04
CA ILE A 236 -2.05 -1.40 -25.10
C ILE A 236 -0.89 -1.79 -24.20
N LEU A 237 0.17 -0.99 -24.16
CA LEU A 237 1.44 -1.34 -23.54
C LEU A 237 2.16 -0.11 -22.97
N ASP A 238 3.14 -0.34 -22.11
CA ASP A 238 4.02 0.70 -21.58
C ASP A 238 5.11 1.12 -22.60
N ASN A 239 6.00 2.02 -22.16
CA ASN A 239 7.09 2.54 -23.00
C ASN A 239 8.41 1.79 -22.78
N TYR A 240 8.39 0.52 -22.34
CA TYR A 240 9.64 -0.21 -22.17
C TYR A 240 10.39 -0.39 -23.49
N CYS A 241 11.71 -0.28 -23.46
CA CYS A 241 12.56 -0.17 -24.66
C CYS A 241 12.43 -1.36 -25.64
N ILE A 242 12.06 -2.55 -25.17
CA ILE A 242 11.90 -3.73 -26.06
C ILE A 242 10.75 -3.56 -27.05
N HIS A 243 9.72 -2.77 -26.70
CA HIS A 243 8.54 -2.54 -27.53
C HIS A 243 8.83 -1.68 -28.76
N SER A 244 9.83 -0.80 -28.68
CA SER A 244 10.25 0.09 -29.75
C SER A 244 11.66 -0.22 -30.29
N SER A 245 12.22 -1.38 -29.96
CA SER A 245 13.55 -1.81 -30.40
C SER A 245 13.62 -1.96 -31.93
N ARG A 246 14.84 -1.91 -32.48
CA ARG A 246 15.06 -2.17 -33.93
C ARG A 246 14.49 -3.53 -34.34
N GLN A 247 14.70 -4.56 -33.54
CA GLN A 247 14.19 -5.91 -33.81
C GLN A 247 12.66 -5.97 -33.83
N THR A 248 12.00 -5.35 -32.84
CA THR A 248 10.54 -5.29 -32.76
C THR A 248 9.95 -4.51 -33.93
N ARG A 249 10.53 -3.37 -34.28
CA ARG A 249 10.07 -2.55 -35.42
C ARG A 249 10.19 -3.31 -36.74
N ALA A 250 11.33 -3.97 -36.98
CA ALA A 250 11.54 -4.78 -38.18
C ALA A 250 10.53 -5.92 -38.29
N TRP A 251 10.28 -6.61 -37.15
CA TRP A 251 9.29 -7.67 -37.13
C TRP A 251 7.86 -7.16 -37.36
N LEU A 252 7.49 -6.04 -36.76
CA LEU A 252 6.17 -5.41 -36.95
C LEU A 252 5.96 -4.94 -38.40
N ALA A 253 6.99 -4.41 -39.06
CA ALA A 253 6.92 -4.02 -40.46
C ALA A 253 6.62 -5.23 -41.37
N ALA A 254 7.18 -6.39 -41.06
CA ALA A 254 7.02 -7.60 -41.88
C ALA A 254 5.73 -8.37 -41.55
N HIS A 255 5.26 -8.36 -40.29
CA HIS A 255 4.22 -9.28 -39.80
C HIS A 255 3.08 -8.58 -39.05
N GLY A 256 3.19 -7.28 -38.81
CA GLY A 256 2.33 -6.54 -37.88
C GLY A 256 1.12 -5.84 -38.52
N GLN A 257 0.72 -6.18 -39.75
CA GLN A 257 -0.36 -5.48 -40.48
C GLN A 257 -1.68 -5.43 -39.66
N ARG A 258 -1.95 -6.48 -38.90
CA ARG A 258 -3.13 -6.61 -38.05
C ARG A 258 -2.91 -6.12 -36.60
N LEU A 259 -1.78 -5.52 -36.28
CA LEU A 259 -1.44 -5.04 -34.95
C LEU A 259 -1.40 -3.49 -34.92
N ARG A 260 -1.97 -2.90 -33.88
CA ARG A 260 -1.86 -1.47 -33.57
C ARG A 260 -1.39 -1.29 -32.14
N LEU A 261 -0.20 -0.72 -31.96
CA LEU A 261 0.38 -0.48 -30.66
C LEU A 261 -0.12 0.86 -30.08
N HIS A 262 -0.60 0.83 -28.85
CA HIS A 262 -1.10 1.99 -28.11
C HIS A 262 -0.28 2.19 -26.84
N PHE A 263 0.71 3.06 -26.90
CA PHE A 263 1.58 3.34 -25.76
C PHE A 263 0.85 4.12 -24.68
N LEU A 264 0.99 3.66 -23.43
CA LEU A 264 0.52 4.33 -22.22
C LEU A 264 1.36 5.60 -21.95
N PRO A 265 0.86 6.54 -21.12
CA PRO A 265 1.71 7.60 -20.61
C PRO A 265 2.93 7.03 -19.89
N PRO A 266 4.12 7.68 -20.01
CA PRO A 266 5.31 7.22 -19.31
C PRO A 266 5.12 7.17 -17.80
N TYR A 267 5.77 6.20 -17.13
CA TYR A 267 5.75 6.01 -15.67
C TYR A 267 4.34 5.96 -15.06
N SER A 268 3.41 5.29 -15.73
CA SER A 268 2.01 5.18 -15.29
C SER A 268 1.57 3.72 -15.12
N PRO A 269 2.21 2.94 -14.23
CA PRO A 269 1.87 1.53 -14.02
C PRO A 269 0.43 1.34 -13.52
N ASP A 270 -0.09 2.29 -12.73
CA ASP A 270 -1.47 2.25 -12.25
C ASP A 270 -2.50 2.36 -13.39
N ASP A 271 -2.11 2.86 -14.57
CA ASP A 271 -2.95 2.93 -15.75
C ASP A 271 -2.89 1.65 -16.61
N ASN A 272 -1.94 0.74 -16.34
CA ASN A 272 -1.89 -0.56 -17.02
C ASN A 272 -2.79 -1.57 -16.30
N ARG A 273 -3.88 -1.98 -16.96
CA ARG A 273 -4.89 -2.85 -16.36
C ARG A 273 -4.34 -4.23 -15.98
N ILE A 274 -3.42 -4.79 -16.78
CA ILE A 274 -2.82 -6.11 -16.52
C ILE A 274 -1.94 -6.09 -15.26
N GLU A 275 -1.22 -4.98 -15.00
CA GLU A 275 -0.43 -4.81 -13.78
C GLU A 275 -1.32 -4.93 -12.54
N ARG A 276 -2.47 -4.24 -12.55
CA ARG A 276 -3.39 -4.23 -11.40
C ARG A 276 -4.20 -5.50 -11.22
N LYS A 277 -4.67 -6.11 -12.34
CA LYS A 277 -5.59 -7.26 -12.28
C LYS A 277 -4.88 -8.61 -12.30
N VAL A 278 -3.68 -8.67 -12.84
CA VAL A 278 -2.98 -9.95 -13.06
C VAL A 278 -1.71 -10.00 -12.23
N TRP A 279 -0.75 -9.10 -12.47
CA TRP A 279 0.56 -9.21 -11.84
C TRP A 279 0.50 -8.96 -10.33
N ARG A 280 -0.29 -7.97 -9.88
CA ARG A 280 -0.51 -7.75 -8.45
C ARG A 280 -1.03 -9.01 -7.76
N GLU A 281 -2.00 -9.67 -8.37
CA GLU A 281 -2.60 -10.88 -7.83
C GLU A 281 -1.64 -12.08 -7.88
N VAL A 282 -0.89 -12.26 -8.97
CA VAL A 282 0.18 -13.27 -9.07
C VAL A 282 1.21 -13.04 -7.96
N HIS A 283 1.64 -11.80 -7.75
CA HIS A 283 2.61 -11.51 -6.70
C HIS A 283 2.03 -11.78 -5.31
N ALA A 284 0.82 -11.35 -5.02
CA ALA A 284 0.18 -11.55 -3.73
C ALA A 284 -0.06 -13.03 -3.40
N ASN A 285 -0.43 -13.85 -4.41
CA ASN A 285 -0.86 -15.23 -4.18
C ASN A 285 0.20 -16.29 -4.49
N VAL A 286 1.27 -15.94 -5.23
CA VAL A 286 2.27 -16.92 -5.70
C VAL A 286 3.68 -16.53 -5.27
N THR A 287 4.15 -15.30 -5.56
CA THR A 287 5.56 -14.96 -5.39
C THR A 287 5.91 -14.34 -4.04
N VAL A 288 4.93 -13.90 -3.24
CA VAL A 288 5.15 -13.41 -1.88
C VAL A 288 5.31 -14.61 -0.94
N ASN A 289 6.41 -14.62 -0.18
CA ASN A 289 6.74 -15.63 0.83
C ASN A 289 6.66 -17.08 0.31
N HIS A 290 6.83 -17.33 -1.00
CA HIS A 290 6.79 -18.67 -1.56
C HIS A 290 7.93 -19.55 -1.03
N ARG A 291 7.80 -20.87 -1.17
CA ARG A 291 8.76 -21.87 -0.67
C ARG A 291 9.32 -22.76 -1.78
N CYS A 292 9.15 -22.37 -3.04
CA CYS A 292 9.68 -23.13 -4.18
C CYS A 292 11.21 -23.16 -4.11
N GLN A 293 11.79 -24.33 -4.36
CA GLN A 293 13.23 -24.54 -4.32
C GLN A 293 13.88 -24.32 -5.69
N ASP A 294 13.11 -24.41 -6.76
CA ASP A 294 13.55 -24.21 -8.13
C ASP A 294 12.59 -23.29 -8.91
N ILE A 295 13.12 -22.72 -9.98
CA ILE A 295 12.41 -21.71 -10.77
C ILE A 295 11.31 -22.32 -11.64
N ASP A 296 11.43 -23.58 -12.05
CA ASP A 296 10.44 -24.21 -12.92
C ASP A 296 9.18 -24.58 -12.12
N THR A 297 9.33 -25.06 -10.88
CA THR A 297 8.23 -25.21 -9.92
C THR A 297 7.50 -23.90 -9.71
N LEU A 298 8.22 -22.79 -9.43
CA LEU A 298 7.61 -21.47 -9.25
C LEU A 298 6.87 -21.02 -10.52
N CYS A 299 7.45 -21.20 -11.68
CA CYS A 299 6.78 -20.91 -12.97
C CYS A 299 5.53 -21.78 -13.19
N GLY A 300 5.54 -23.03 -12.72
CA GLY A 300 4.38 -23.90 -12.70
C GLY A 300 3.24 -23.32 -11.86
N GLU A 301 3.52 -22.85 -10.65
CA GLU A 301 2.56 -22.19 -9.77
C GLU A 301 1.98 -20.91 -10.40
N VAL A 302 2.83 -20.06 -11.00
CA VAL A 302 2.38 -18.88 -11.75
C VAL A 302 1.42 -19.29 -12.88
N THR A 303 1.78 -20.31 -13.64
CA THR A 303 0.95 -20.82 -14.75
C THR A 303 -0.39 -21.37 -14.24
N ALA A 304 -0.38 -22.15 -13.16
CA ALA A 304 -1.59 -22.67 -12.53
C ALA A 304 -2.52 -21.52 -12.06
N TYR A 305 -1.93 -20.48 -11.48
CA TYR A 305 -2.69 -19.28 -11.06
C TYR A 305 -3.33 -18.59 -12.27
N LEU A 306 -2.60 -18.37 -13.35
CA LEU A 306 -3.14 -17.75 -14.58
C LEU A 306 -4.23 -18.61 -15.21
N MET A 307 -4.11 -19.94 -15.19
CA MET A 307 -5.17 -20.86 -15.62
C MET A 307 -6.43 -20.74 -14.74
N LYS A 308 -6.25 -20.65 -13.41
CA LYS A 308 -7.36 -20.42 -12.46
C LYS A 308 -8.04 -19.09 -12.73
N HIS A 309 -7.29 -18.02 -12.98
CA HIS A 309 -7.82 -16.71 -13.38
C HIS A 309 -8.69 -16.84 -14.64
N ASN A 310 -8.22 -17.54 -15.68
CA ASN A 310 -8.96 -17.74 -16.91
C ASN A 310 -10.27 -18.53 -16.73
N ARG A 311 -10.26 -19.56 -15.86
CA ARG A 311 -11.49 -20.29 -15.51
C ARG A 311 -12.49 -19.38 -14.83
N ALA A 312 -12.04 -18.55 -13.88
CA ALA A 312 -12.91 -17.57 -13.21
C ALA A 312 -13.44 -16.50 -14.18
N ALA A 313 -12.63 -16.05 -15.13
CA ALA A 313 -13.05 -15.09 -16.15
C ALA A 313 -14.12 -15.68 -17.09
N ALA A 314 -14.00 -16.97 -17.44
CA ALA A 314 -14.98 -17.66 -18.28
C ALA A 314 -16.36 -17.83 -17.60
N LEU A 315 -16.38 -17.91 -16.27
CA LEU A 315 -17.63 -18.02 -15.48
C LEU A 315 -18.32 -16.68 -15.25
N ARG A 316 -17.65 -15.56 -15.50
CA ARG A 316 -18.29 -14.24 -15.42
C ARG A 316 -19.16 -14.06 -16.63
N VAL A 317 -20.48 -14.15 -16.46
CA VAL A 317 -21.45 -13.74 -17.47
C VAL A 317 -21.14 -12.29 -17.84
N PRO A 318 -21.02 -11.93 -19.12
CA PRO A 318 -20.85 -10.53 -19.49
C PRO A 318 -22.07 -9.77 -18.96
N GLU A 319 -21.87 -8.88 -17.99
CA GLU A 319 -22.90 -7.90 -17.66
C GLU A 319 -23.24 -7.18 -18.96
N LYS A 320 -24.48 -7.37 -19.43
CA LYS A 320 -25.04 -6.54 -20.49
C LYS A 320 -24.95 -5.11 -20.00
N ARG A 321 -23.97 -4.34 -20.50
CA ARG A 321 -23.98 -2.90 -20.28
C ARG A 321 -25.33 -2.39 -20.79
N PRO A 322 -26.12 -1.64 -20.00
CA PRO A 322 -27.30 -1.01 -20.52
C PRO A 322 -26.88 -0.14 -21.70
N ALA A 323 -27.57 -0.29 -22.82
CA ALA A 323 -27.49 0.64 -23.93
C ALA A 323 -27.94 2.01 -23.37
N ILE A 324 -27.04 3.00 -23.42
CA ILE A 324 -27.36 4.41 -23.24
C ILE A 324 -27.64 4.98 -24.60
#